data_55a481710c99ee4afae979f4b3f80b51
#
_entry.id   55a481710c99ee4afae979f4b3f80b51
#
_cell.length_a   1.000
_cell.length_b   1.000
_cell.length_c   1.000
_cell.angle_alpha   90.00
_cell.angle_beta   90.00
_cell.angle_gamma   90.00
#
_symmetry.space_group_name_H-M   'P 1'
#
loop_
_entity.id
_entity.type
_entity.pdbx_description
1 polymer ?
#
loop_
_entity_poly.entity_id
_entity_poly.type
_entity_poly.pdbx_seq_one_letter_code
_entity_poly.pdbx_strand_id
1 'polypeptide(L)'
;MEWPAMTMSFTAKDKKCSRETSLEQKSSSDLCSSEPSTPSRRSNNDCVSRPNVVKLKLLAGPALAWTALTLLLNLVWESAHVSLYTISRDPEFARIAVAVLHCTAGDGLIALASYVIAGAVLRDANWTLSRPGAGTAITALLAVTFTIYSEWRNVYEIGAWAYLPDMPLVFGIGLTPLLQWVVIPPAATFLLRAMRSGWARANP
;
A
#
# COMPACT_ATOMS: atom_id res chain seq x y z
N MET A 1 20.33 22.52 14.19
CA MET A 1 18.85 22.35 14.08
C MET A 1 18.50 20.94 14.57
N GLU A 2 17.91 20.86 15.74
CA GLU A 2 17.47 19.59 16.32
C GLU A 2 16.14 19.20 15.68
N TRP A 3 16.05 17.98 15.20
CA TRP A 3 14.82 17.41 14.65
C TRP A 3 13.89 17.05 15.82
N PRO A 4 12.63 17.54 15.85
CA PRO A 4 11.69 17.08 16.86
C PRO A 4 11.34 15.61 16.60
N ALA A 5 11.60 14.76 17.59
CA ALA A 5 11.19 13.38 17.60
C ALA A 5 9.65 13.28 17.56
N MET A 6 9.09 12.80 16.45
CA MET A 6 7.66 12.47 16.33
C MET A 6 7.40 11.19 17.13
N THR A 7 6.98 11.33 18.38
CA THR A 7 6.35 10.24 19.14
C THR A 7 4.89 10.11 18.70
N MET A 8 4.59 9.11 17.88
CA MET A 8 3.20 8.70 17.63
C MET A 8 2.71 7.88 18.83
N SER A 9 1.85 8.48 19.65
CA SER A 9 1.14 7.79 20.72
C SER A 9 -0.07 7.06 20.12
N PHE A 10 0.00 5.74 20.03
CA PHE A 10 -1.13 4.87 19.71
C PHE A 10 -1.90 4.55 20.99
N THR A 11 -3.05 5.17 21.19
CA THR A 11 -4.01 4.73 22.21
C THR A 11 -4.87 3.61 21.64
N ALA A 12 -4.62 2.40 22.08
CA ALA A 12 -5.50 1.26 21.86
C ALA A 12 -6.77 1.42 22.70
N LYS A 13 -7.93 1.45 22.04
CA LYS A 13 -9.24 1.49 22.69
C LYS A 13 -9.83 0.08 22.63
N ASP A 14 -9.75 -0.63 23.76
CA ASP A 14 -10.39 -1.92 24.01
C ASP A 14 -11.91 -1.81 23.81
N LYS A 15 -12.46 -2.62 22.90
CA LYS A 15 -13.89 -2.91 22.84
C LYS A 15 -14.15 -4.31 23.37
N LYS A 16 -14.69 -4.36 24.58
CA LYS A 16 -15.22 -5.49 25.31
C LYS A 16 -16.46 -6.05 24.57
N CYS A 17 -16.38 -7.29 24.15
CA CYS A 17 -17.51 -8.00 23.56
C CYS A 17 -18.36 -8.61 24.66
N SER A 18 -19.59 -8.15 24.82
CA SER A 18 -20.59 -8.75 25.72
C SER A 18 -21.34 -9.84 24.99
N ARG A 19 -21.34 -10.99 25.62
CA ARG A 19 -22.06 -12.22 25.23
C ARG A 19 -23.45 -12.13 25.85
N GLU A 20 -24.50 -12.15 25.06
CA GLU A 20 -25.85 -12.42 25.55
C GLU A 20 -26.38 -13.72 24.96
N THR A 21 -26.69 -14.61 25.89
CA THR A 21 -27.41 -15.87 25.71
C THR A 21 -28.91 -15.59 25.69
N SER A 22 -29.62 -16.17 24.75
CA SER A 22 -31.05 -16.39 24.88
C SER A 22 -31.40 -17.80 24.42
N LEU A 23 -31.83 -18.57 25.41
CA LEU A 23 -32.50 -19.83 25.29
C LEU A 23 -33.96 -19.57 24.88
N GLU A 24 -34.46 -20.27 23.88
CA GLU A 24 -35.90 -20.56 23.84
C GLU A 24 -36.16 -21.94 23.22
N GLN A 25 -36.76 -22.69 24.05
CA GLN A 25 -37.18 -24.08 23.94
C GLN A 25 -38.57 -24.13 23.34
N LYS A 26 -38.84 -24.94 22.33
CA LYS A 26 -40.20 -25.42 22.07
C LYS A 26 -40.26 -26.86 21.58
N SER A 27 -40.95 -27.61 22.38
CA SER A 27 -41.39 -29.02 22.27
C SER A 27 -42.41 -29.19 21.16
N SER A 28 -42.40 -30.33 20.46
CA SER A 28 -43.56 -31.24 20.35
C SER A 28 -43.26 -32.42 19.42
N SER A 29 -43.35 -33.56 20.02
CA SER A 29 -43.77 -34.92 19.62
C SER A 29 -44.37 -35.08 18.20
N ASP A 30 -43.95 -36.16 17.48
CA ASP A 30 -44.81 -37.29 17.17
C ASP A 30 -44.04 -38.47 16.56
N LEU A 31 -44.42 -39.63 17.02
CA LEU A 31 -44.12 -41.01 16.71
C LEU A 31 -44.16 -41.39 15.20
N CYS A 32 -43.26 -42.25 14.71
CA CYS A 32 -43.59 -43.65 14.37
C CYS A 32 -42.46 -44.37 13.62
N SER A 33 -42.04 -45.49 14.18
CA SER A 33 -41.62 -46.79 13.65
C SER A 33 -40.91 -46.94 12.29
N SER A 34 -39.74 -47.54 12.30
CA SER A 34 -39.33 -48.88 11.83
C SER A 34 -37.88 -48.91 11.33
N GLU A 35 -37.11 -49.64 11.98
CA GLU A 35 -35.92 -50.52 11.83
C GLU A 35 -34.96 -50.40 10.60
N PRO A 36 -33.80 -51.13 10.68
CA PRO A 36 -32.50 -50.43 10.69
C PRO A 36 -31.70 -50.83 9.46
N SER A 37 -31.03 -49.89 8.89
CA SER A 37 -29.89 -50.14 7.99
C SER A 37 -28.73 -49.25 8.41
N THR A 38 -27.66 -49.88 8.81
CA THR A 38 -26.37 -49.31 9.21
C THR A 38 -25.87 -48.29 8.19
N PRO A 39 -25.71 -47.02 8.57
CA PRO A 39 -24.94 -46.13 7.75
C PRO A 39 -23.49 -46.19 8.22
N SER A 40 -22.64 -46.56 7.28
CA SER A 40 -21.23 -46.35 7.28
C SER A 40 -20.91 -44.97 7.87
N ARG A 41 -20.11 -44.97 8.92
CA ARG A 41 -19.56 -43.78 9.59
C ARG A 41 -18.64 -43.00 8.64
N ARG A 42 -19.22 -42.17 7.78
CA ARG A 42 -18.48 -41.15 7.06
C ARG A 42 -17.97 -40.14 8.08
N SER A 43 -16.71 -40.19 8.32
CA SER A 43 -15.98 -39.17 9.07
C SER A 43 -16.23 -37.78 8.48
N ASN A 44 -17.06 -36.97 9.16
CA ASN A 44 -17.36 -35.59 8.83
C ASN A 44 -16.23 -34.62 9.30
N ASN A 45 -14.97 -35.03 9.18
CA ASN A 45 -13.86 -34.21 9.67
C ASN A 45 -13.11 -33.42 8.58
N ASP A 46 -13.63 -33.33 7.36
CA ASP A 46 -12.91 -32.66 6.28
C ASP A 46 -13.57 -31.39 5.71
N CYS A 47 -14.31 -30.65 6.53
CA CYS A 47 -14.76 -29.31 6.17
C CYS A 47 -14.18 -28.23 7.10
N VAL A 48 -12.89 -28.31 7.40
CA VAL A 48 -12.18 -27.11 7.87
C VAL A 48 -11.73 -26.34 6.63
N SER A 49 -12.59 -25.43 6.22
CA SER A 49 -12.27 -24.41 5.23
C SER A 49 -10.95 -23.75 5.60
N ARG A 50 -9.90 -24.01 4.82
CA ARG A 50 -8.66 -23.21 4.80
C ARG A 50 -8.73 -22.20 3.66
N PRO A 51 -9.50 -21.11 3.75
CA PRO A 51 -9.62 -20.18 2.62
C PRO A 51 -8.75 -18.93 2.71
N ASN A 52 -8.26 -18.55 3.90
CA ASN A 52 -7.77 -17.17 4.04
C ASN A 52 -6.27 -16.99 3.86
N VAL A 53 -5.44 -17.95 4.26
CA VAL A 53 -3.97 -17.80 4.22
C VAL A 53 -3.42 -17.90 2.79
N VAL A 54 -3.95 -18.80 1.97
CA VAL A 54 -3.50 -18.96 0.57
C VAL A 54 -3.92 -17.77 -0.28
N LYS A 55 -5.17 -17.28 -0.09
CA LYS A 55 -5.63 -16.07 -0.78
C LYS A 55 -4.82 -14.83 -0.38
N LEU A 56 -4.48 -14.67 0.91
CA LEU A 56 -3.68 -13.55 1.37
C LEU A 56 -2.27 -13.58 0.78
N LYS A 57 -1.61 -14.73 0.73
CA LYS A 57 -0.28 -14.88 0.10
C LYS A 57 -0.31 -14.61 -1.42
N LEU A 58 -1.38 -15.03 -2.09
CA LEU A 58 -1.53 -14.80 -3.53
C LEU A 58 -1.81 -13.33 -3.86
N LEU A 59 -2.52 -12.61 -2.98
CA LEU A 59 -2.84 -11.19 -3.12
C LEU A 59 -1.66 -10.28 -2.73
N ALA A 60 -0.83 -10.69 -1.77
CA ALA A 60 0.31 -9.90 -1.32
C ALA A 60 1.43 -9.81 -2.36
N GLY A 61 1.60 -10.81 -3.20
CA GLY A 61 2.69 -10.86 -4.18
C GLY A 61 2.73 -9.69 -5.17
N PRO A 62 1.64 -9.36 -5.88
CA PRO A 62 1.62 -8.22 -6.80
C PRO A 62 1.77 -6.87 -6.09
N ALA A 63 1.14 -6.70 -4.93
CA ALA A 63 1.24 -5.48 -4.15
C ALA A 63 2.68 -5.22 -3.67
N LEU A 64 3.31 -6.23 -3.08
CA LEU A 64 4.70 -6.13 -2.62
C LEU A 64 5.68 -5.91 -3.77
N ALA A 65 5.53 -6.64 -4.87
CA ALA A 65 6.40 -6.48 -6.03
C ALA A 65 6.25 -5.09 -6.66
N TRP A 66 5.02 -4.58 -6.79
CA TRP A 66 4.75 -3.24 -7.31
C TRP A 66 5.30 -2.16 -6.38
N THR A 67 5.08 -2.28 -5.07
CA THR A 67 5.62 -1.34 -4.07
C THR A 67 7.15 -1.35 -4.05
N ALA A 68 7.78 -2.53 -4.15
CA ALA A 68 9.24 -2.63 -4.22
C ALA A 68 9.81 -1.96 -5.48
N LEU A 69 9.19 -2.17 -6.65
CA LEU A 69 9.57 -1.48 -7.87
C LEU A 69 9.39 0.04 -7.75
N THR A 70 8.27 0.49 -7.19
CA THR A 70 8.01 1.90 -6.94
C THR A 70 9.04 2.49 -5.99
N LEU A 71 9.39 1.79 -4.91
CA LEU A 71 10.41 2.21 -3.95
C LEU A 71 11.78 2.38 -4.60
N LEU A 72 12.20 1.43 -5.44
CA LEU A 72 13.48 1.51 -6.17
C LEU A 72 13.49 2.69 -7.15
N LEU A 73 12.40 2.89 -7.88
CA LEU A 73 12.28 4.01 -8.81
C LEU A 73 12.27 5.36 -8.08
N ASN A 74 11.60 5.43 -6.92
CA ASN A 74 11.61 6.62 -6.08
C ASN A 74 13.01 6.90 -5.52
N LEU A 75 13.76 5.88 -5.09
CA LEU A 75 15.15 6.08 -4.64
C LEU A 75 16.02 6.72 -5.73
N VAL A 76 15.89 6.25 -6.97
CA VAL A 76 16.60 6.85 -8.11
C VAL A 76 16.13 8.30 -8.33
N TRP A 77 14.82 8.52 -8.27
CA TRP A 77 14.25 9.85 -8.45
C TRP A 77 14.70 10.83 -7.36
N GLU A 78 14.58 10.44 -6.07
CA GLU A 78 15.02 11.22 -4.92
C GLU A 78 16.51 11.59 -5.01
N SER A 79 17.35 10.64 -5.40
CA SER A 79 18.79 10.88 -5.60
C SER A 79 19.08 11.86 -6.74
N ALA A 80 18.26 11.86 -7.78
CA ALA A 80 18.44 12.73 -8.93
C ALA A 80 17.99 14.17 -8.64
N HIS A 81 16.83 14.34 -7.97
CA HIS A 81 16.26 15.67 -7.78
C HIS A 81 16.62 16.36 -6.47
N VAL A 82 17.27 15.68 -5.52
CA VAL A 82 17.71 16.30 -4.25
C VAL A 82 18.55 17.57 -4.46
N SER A 83 19.27 17.65 -5.58
CA SER A 83 20.06 18.83 -5.98
C SER A 83 19.24 20.11 -6.16
N LEU A 84 17.92 20.01 -6.28
CA LEU A 84 16.99 21.14 -6.43
C LEU A 84 16.49 21.69 -5.09
N TYR A 85 16.90 21.08 -3.98
CA TYR A 85 16.53 21.48 -2.62
C TYR A 85 17.74 21.99 -1.83
N THR A 86 17.48 22.88 -0.87
CA THR A 86 18.54 23.46 -0.01
C THR A 86 19.33 22.43 0.78
N ILE A 87 18.72 21.27 1.08
CA ILE A 87 19.39 20.19 1.80
C ILE A 87 20.61 19.64 1.04
N SER A 88 20.64 19.75 -0.27
CA SER A 88 21.79 19.35 -1.08
C SER A 88 23.05 20.19 -0.81
N ARG A 89 22.89 21.33 -0.17
CA ARG A 89 23.99 22.26 0.22
C ARG A 89 24.56 21.95 1.60
N ASP A 90 24.04 20.93 2.31
CA ASP A 90 24.61 20.52 3.59
C ASP A 90 26.02 19.98 3.37
N PRO A 91 27.02 20.46 4.15
CA PRO A 91 28.43 20.04 4.02
C PRO A 91 28.61 18.55 4.42
N GLU A 92 27.69 17.98 5.16
CA GLU A 92 27.76 16.60 5.62
C GLU A 92 26.93 15.68 4.73
N PHE A 93 27.62 14.93 3.86
CA PHE A 93 26.98 13.97 2.94
C PHE A 93 26.02 12.98 3.62
N ALA A 94 26.35 12.56 4.86
CA ALA A 94 25.50 11.64 5.60
C ALA A 94 24.09 12.22 5.84
N ARG A 95 23.95 13.52 6.06
CA ARG A 95 22.63 14.17 6.23
C ARG A 95 21.83 14.18 4.95
N ILE A 96 22.48 14.42 3.81
CA ILE A 96 21.85 14.35 2.49
C ILE A 96 21.34 12.91 2.26
N ALA A 97 22.20 11.91 2.51
CA ALA A 97 21.84 10.51 2.34
C ALA A 97 20.65 10.09 3.24
N VAL A 98 20.65 10.51 4.51
CA VAL A 98 19.54 10.26 5.44
C VAL A 98 18.26 10.93 4.95
N ALA A 99 18.31 12.16 4.42
CA ALA A 99 17.14 12.83 3.88
C ALA A 99 16.58 12.09 2.67
N VAL A 100 17.41 11.68 1.72
CA VAL A 100 16.99 10.88 0.54
C VAL A 100 16.34 9.57 0.98
N LEU A 101 16.95 8.84 1.91
CA LEU A 101 16.40 7.57 2.40
C LEU A 101 15.08 7.78 3.16
N HIS A 102 14.96 8.85 3.94
CA HIS A 102 13.74 9.20 4.65
C HIS A 102 12.59 9.52 3.70
N CYS A 103 12.83 10.37 2.69
CA CYS A 103 11.85 10.68 1.65
C CYS A 103 11.44 9.42 0.88
N THR A 104 12.42 8.61 0.43
CA THR A 104 12.15 7.34 -0.26
C THR A 104 11.31 6.39 0.59
N ALA A 105 11.57 6.27 1.89
CA ALA A 105 10.76 5.44 2.78
C ALA A 105 9.33 5.97 2.90
N GLY A 106 9.15 7.29 2.99
CA GLY A 106 7.85 7.96 2.95
C GLY A 106 7.10 7.66 1.66
N ASP A 107 7.78 7.75 0.52
CA ASP A 107 7.22 7.41 -0.79
C ASP A 107 6.77 5.94 -0.88
N GLY A 108 7.55 5.03 -0.27
CA GLY A 108 7.17 3.63 -0.17
C GLY A 108 5.85 3.44 0.59
N LEU A 109 5.63 4.19 1.65
CA LEU A 109 4.36 4.18 2.41
C LEU A 109 3.21 4.78 1.60
N ILE A 110 3.44 5.89 0.90
CA ILE A 110 2.46 6.52 0.01
C ILE A 110 2.07 5.55 -1.10
N ALA A 111 3.05 4.90 -1.73
CA ALA A 111 2.84 3.92 -2.78
C ALA A 111 1.99 2.75 -2.29
N LEU A 112 2.34 2.15 -1.14
CA LEU A 112 1.60 1.03 -0.57
C LEU A 112 0.17 1.43 -0.20
N ALA A 113 -0.01 2.57 0.48
CA ALA A 113 -1.33 3.08 0.87
C ALA A 113 -2.20 3.34 -0.37
N SER A 114 -1.65 4.03 -1.37
CA SER A 114 -2.34 4.33 -2.63
C SER A 114 -2.70 3.05 -3.41
N TYR A 115 -1.81 2.04 -3.41
CA TYR A 115 -2.10 0.73 -4.01
C TYR A 115 -3.30 0.05 -3.36
N VAL A 116 -3.33 0.02 -2.03
CA VAL A 116 -4.41 -0.61 -1.25
C VAL A 116 -5.73 0.14 -1.46
N ILE A 117 -5.70 1.47 -1.43
CA ILE A 117 -6.89 2.30 -1.67
C ILE A 117 -7.42 2.09 -3.09
N ALA A 118 -6.55 2.09 -4.11
CA ALA A 118 -6.94 1.80 -5.49
C ALA A 118 -7.59 0.41 -5.61
N GLY A 119 -7.01 -0.60 -4.94
CA GLY A 119 -7.58 -1.94 -4.88
C GLY A 119 -8.96 -1.99 -4.22
N ALA A 120 -9.17 -1.23 -3.15
CA ALA A 120 -10.46 -1.12 -2.47
C ALA A 120 -11.51 -0.42 -3.34
N VAL A 121 -11.15 0.70 -3.99
CA VAL A 121 -12.03 1.45 -4.90
C VAL A 121 -12.44 0.60 -6.09
N LEU A 122 -11.50 -0.13 -6.69
CA LEU A 122 -11.75 -1.01 -7.84
C LEU A 122 -12.35 -2.37 -7.43
N ARG A 123 -12.41 -2.67 -6.12
CA ARG A 123 -12.78 -3.99 -5.58
C ARG A 123 -11.94 -5.13 -6.19
N ASP A 124 -10.68 -4.83 -6.43
CA ASP A 124 -9.74 -5.72 -7.09
C ASP A 124 -8.31 -5.49 -6.58
N ALA A 125 -7.83 -6.37 -5.74
CA ALA A 125 -6.47 -6.28 -5.17
C ALA A 125 -5.36 -6.56 -6.20
N ASN A 126 -5.70 -7.13 -7.36
CA ASN A 126 -4.77 -7.40 -8.46
C ASN A 126 -4.94 -6.42 -9.63
N TRP A 127 -5.41 -5.22 -9.37
CA TRP A 127 -5.71 -4.19 -10.38
C TRP A 127 -4.54 -3.92 -11.33
N THR A 128 -3.29 -4.07 -10.89
CA THR A 128 -2.10 -3.92 -11.74
C THR A 128 -2.10 -4.89 -12.93
N LEU A 129 -2.80 -6.01 -12.82
CA LEU A 129 -2.91 -7.02 -13.88
C LEU A 129 -4.21 -6.90 -14.66
N SER A 130 -5.34 -6.73 -13.96
CA SER A 130 -6.69 -6.76 -14.52
C SER A 130 -7.17 -5.40 -15.04
N ARG A 131 -6.87 -4.30 -14.32
CA ARG A 131 -7.30 -2.92 -14.61
C ARG A 131 -6.16 -1.92 -14.44
N PRO A 132 -5.01 -2.11 -15.14
CA PRO A 132 -3.78 -1.34 -14.88
C PRO A 132 -3.98 0.17 -15.07
N GLY A 133 -4.72 0.60 -16.09
CA GLY A 133 -4.93 2.03 -16.35
C GLY A 133 -5.70 2.73 -15.25
N ALA A 134 -6.85 2.16 -14.83
CA ALA A 134 -7.67 2.76 -13.78
C ALA A 134 -6.95 2.77 -12.42
N GLY A 135 -6.32 1.64 -12.05
CA GLY A 135 -5.60 1.55 -10.78
C GLY A 135 -4.41 2.50 -10.72
N THR A 136 -3.61 2.59 -11.79
CA THR A 136 -2.48 3.52 -11.89
C THR A 136 -2.95 4.99 -11.80
N ALA A 137 -4.06 5.33 -12.46
CA ALA A 137 -4.60 6.69 -12.40
C ALA A 137 -5.05 7.07 -10.97
N ILE A 138 -5.76 6.17 -10.29
CA ILE A 138 -6.17 6.39 -8.89
C ILE A 138 -4.94 6.54 -7.99
N THR A 139 -3.94 5.67 -8.13
CA THR A 139 -2.71 5.71 -7.35
C THR A 139 -1.96 7.02 -7.57
N ALA A 140 -1.77 7.43 -8.82
CA ALA A 140 -1.11 8.68 -9.17
C ALA A 140 -1.84 9.89 -8.57
N LEU A 141 -3.17 9.93 -8.69
CA LEU A 141 -3.99 11.02 -8.14
C LEU A 141 -3.85 11.14 -6.63
N LEU A 142 -3.94 10.02 -5.91
CA LEU A 142 -3.80 10.00 -4.45
C LEU A 142 -2.40 10.46 -4.03
N ALA A 143 -1.37 9.95 -4.69
CA ALA A 143 0.01 10.27 -4.36
C ALA A 143 0.34 11.73 -4.68
N VAL A 144 -0.05 12.27 -5.84
CA VAL A 144 0.10 13.70 -6.19
C VAL A 144 -0.60 14.57 -5.15
N THR A 145 -1.84 14.23 -4.76
CA THR A 145 -2.59 15.00 -3.76
C THR A 145 -1.88 15.03 -2.43
N PHE A 146 -1.36 13.88 -1.98
CA PHE A 146 -0.59 13.82 -0.73
C PHE A 146 0.71 14.59 -0.84
N THR A 147 1.42 14.50 -1.96
CA THR A 147 2.69 15.21 -2.19
C THR A 147 2.50 16.72 -2.19
N ILE A 148 1.44 17.25 -2.80
CA ILE A 148 1.11 18.68 -2.72
C ILE A 148 0.99 19.12 -1.26
N TYR A 149 0.24 18.37 -0.45
CA TYR A 149 0.10 18.65 0.97
C TYR A 149 1.43 18.55 1.72
N SER A 150 2.22 17.50 1.47
CA SER A 150 3.50 17.26 2.11
C SER A 150 4.53 18.35 1.78
N GLU A 151 4.66 18.72 0.51
CA GLU A 151 5.56 19.79 0.05
C GLU A 151 5.15 21.13 0.66
N TRP A 152 3.86 21.48 0.60
CA TRP A 152 3.36 22.70 1.20
C TRP A 152 3.69 22.76 2.70
N ARG A 153 3.44 21.69 3.43
CA ARG A 153 3.69 21.62 4.87
C ARG A 153 5.17 21.72 5.20
N ASN A 154 6.02 20.98 4.49
CA ASN A 154 7.45 20.93 4.80
C ASN A 154 8.19 22.21 4.38
N VAL A 155 7.79 22.82 3.26
CA VAL A 155 8.43 24.05 2.76
C VAL A 155 7.93 25.29 3.51
N TYR A 156 6.59 25.43 3.69
CA TYR A 156 5.99 26.68 4.14
C TYR A 156 5.60 26.70 5.60
N GLU A 157 5.20 25.56 6.20
CA GLU A 157 4.84 25.52 7.62
C GLU A 157 6.03 25.15 8.51
N ILE A 158 6.74 24.08 8.17
CA ILE A 158 7.82 23.55 9.03
C ILE A 158 9.16 24.17 8.68
N GLY A 159 9.39 24.52 7.40
CA GLY A 159 10.68 24.98 6.93
C GLY A 159 11.76 23.89 6.97
N ALA A 160 11.37 22.62 6.75
CA ALA A 160 12.30 21.50 6.79
C ALA A 160 13.33 21.58 5.65
N TRP A 161 12.90 22.08 4.50
CA TRP A 161 13.72 22.39 3.34
C TRP A 161 13.12 23.55 2.55
N ALA A 162 13.89 24.09 1.62
CA ALA A 162 13.41 25.09 0.66
C ALA A 162 13.85 24.70 -0.75
N TYR A 163 13.18 25.25 -1.73
CA TYR A 163 13.58 25.09 -3.13
C TYR A 163 14.77 25.99 -3.49
N LEU A 164 15.68 25.46 -4.31
CA LEU A 164 16.70 26.26 -4.95
C LEU A 164 16.12 26.96 -6.20
N PRO A 165 16.76 28.03 -6.71
CA PRO A 165 16.26 28.78 -7.86
C PRO A 165 16.01 27.97 -9.13
N ASP A 166 16.74 26.86 -9.29
CA ASP A 166 16.61 25.96 -10.45
C ASP A 166 15.38 25.00 -10.35
N MET A 167 14.67 24.98 -9.22
CA MET A 167 13.45 24.19 -9.08
C MET A 167 12.29 24.83 -9.84
N PRO A 168 11.75 24.20 -10.86
CA PRO A 168 10.53 24.69 -11.50
C PRO A 168 9.33 24.53 -10.54
N LEU A 169 8.52 25.58 -10.40
CA LEU A 169 7.38 25.61 -9.48
C LEU A 169 6.06 25.67 -10.22
N VAL A 170 5.06 24.96 -9.72
CA VAL A 170 3.65 25.02 -10.13
C VAL A 170 2.81 25.41 -8.91
N PHE A 171 2.21 26.59 -8.94
CA PHE A 171 1.48 27.17 -7.80
C PHE A 171 2.28 27.19 -6.49
N GLY A 172 3.59 27.42 -6.58
CA GLY A 172 4.49 27.44 -5.43
C GLY A 172 5.00 26.06 -4.98
N ILE A 173 4.53 24.99 -5.56
CA ILE A 173 4.99 23.62 -5.25
C ILE A 173 6.00 23.16 -6.30
N GLY A 174 7.05 22.47 -5.86
CA GLY A 174 8.06 21.90 -6.76
C GLY A 174 7.44 20.97 -7.81
N LEU A 175 7.79 21.22 -9.09
CA LEU A 175 7.27 20.39 -10.18
C LEU A 175 7.83 18.97 -10.15
N THR A 176 9.09 18.79 -9.74
CA THR A 176 9.74 17.47 -9.77
C THR A 176 9.10 16.43 -8.84
N PRO A 177 8.72 16.74 -7.58
CA PRO A 177 8.01 15.79 -6.74
C PRO A 177 6.60 15.48 -7.26
N LEU A 178 5.96 16.39 -8.01
CA LEU A 178 4.67 16.10 -8.64
C LEU A 178 4.82 15.16 -9.85
N LEU A 179 5.84 15.39 -10.69
CA LEU A 179 6.13 14.55 -11.86
C LEU A 179 6.51 13.12 -11.46
N GLN A 180 7.16 12.95 -10.31
CA GLN A 180 7.48 11.65 -9.72
C GLN A 180 6.26 10.73 -9.73
N TRP A 181 5.13 11.20 -9.23
CA TRP A 181 3.91 10.41 -9.12
C TRP A 181 3.11 10.27 -10.43
N VAL A 182 3.40 11.11 -11.41
CA VAL A 182 2.86 10.96 -12.77
C VAL A 182 3.64 9.92 -13.57
N VAL A 183 4.95 9.78 -13.31
CA VAL A 183 5.86 8.91 -14.07
C VAL A 183 6.04 7.54 -13.41
N ILE A 184 6.30 7.49 -12.10
CA ILE A 184 6.71 6.26 -11.43
C ILE A 184 5.61 5.20 -11.36
N PRO A 185 4.34 5.48 -10.97
CA PRO A 185 3.29 4.47 -10.94
C PRO A 185 3.02 3.79 -12.29
N PRO A 186 2.94 4.51 -13.43
CA PRO A 186 2.85 3.88 -14.74
C PRO A 186 4.07 3.01 -15.07
N ALA A 187 5.28 3.50 -14.80
CA ALA A 187 6.52 2.77 -15.05
C ALA A 187 6.57 1.48 -14.23
N ALA A 188 6.29 1.54 -12.92
CA ALA A 188 6.26 0.36 -12.05
C ALA A 188 5.19 -0.66 -12.50
N THR A 189 4.01 -0.18 -12.91
CA THR A 189 2.95 -1.05 -13.42
C THR A 189 3.36 -1.73 -14.72
N PHE A 190 3.97 -0.99 -15.64
CA PHE A 190 4.49 -1.52 -16.90
C PHE A 190 5.59 -2.58 -16.64
N LEU A 191 6.59 -2.27 -15.82
CA LEU A 191 7.68 -3.17 -15.48
C LEU A 191 7.19 -4.46 -14.84
N LEU A 192 6.27 -4.36 -13.85
CA LEU A 192 5.69 -5.53 -13.21
C LEU A 192 5.01 -6.46 -14.21
N ARG A 193 4.26 -5.90 -15.17
CA ARG A 193 3.57 -6.66 -16.21
C ARG A 193 4.56 -7.30 -17.18
N ALA A 194 5.58 -6.56 -17.60
CA ALA A 194 6.63 -7.04 -18.49
C ALA A 194 7.42 -8.21 -17.86
N MET A 195 7.80 -8.10 -16.60
CA MET A 195 8.48 -9.16 -15.85
C MET A 195 7.61 -10.43 -15.78
N ARG A 196 6.32 -10.30 -15.48
CA ARG A 196 5.40 -11.45 -15.41
C ARG A 196 5.16 -12.11 -16.76
N SER A 197 5.00 -11.34 -17.82
CA SER A 197 4.83 -11.88 -19.17
C SER A 197 6.10 -12.56 -19.70
N GLY A 198 7.27 -12.05 -19.33
CA GLY A 198 8.57 -12.67 -19.63
C GLY A 198 8.70 -14.02 -18.93
N TRP A 199 8.40 -14.07 -17.64
CA TRP A 199 8.48 -15.28 -16.84
C TRP A 199 7.52 -16.39 -17.31
N ALA A 200 6.28 -16.03 -17.68
CA ALA A 200 5.31 -16.97 -18.21
C ALA A 200 5.72 -17.58 -19.57
N ARG A 201 6.51 -16.85 -20.37
CA ARG A 201 7.07 -17.37 -21.63
C ARG A 201 8.27 -18.30 -21.44
N ALA A 202 9.03 -18.08 -20.36
CA ALA A 202 10.22 -18.88 -20.03
C ALA A 202 9.88 -20.19 -19.31
N ASN A 203 8.67 -20.32 -18.74
CA ASN A 203 8.18 -21.49 -17.99
C ASN A 203 6.77 -21.87 -18.48
N PRO A 204 6.65 -22.45 -19.70
CA PRO A 204 5.38 -22.80 -20.33
C PRO A 204 4.63 -23.95 -19.61
#